data_455c1125280e31182bc22f34604a2ef5
#
_entry.id   455c1125280e31182bc22f34604a2ef5
#
_cell.length_a   1.000
_cell.length_b   1.000
_cell.length_c   1.000
_cell.angle_alpha   90.00
_cell.angle_beta   90.00
_cell.angle_gamma   90.00
#
_symmetry.space_group_name_H-M   'P 1'
#
loop_
_entity.id
_entity.type
_entity.pdbx_description
1 polymer ?
#
loop_
_entity_poly.entity_id
_entity_poly.type
_entity_poly.pdbx_seq_one_letter_code
_entity_poly.pdbx_strand_id
1 'polypeptide(L)'
;MNTFYLMRHGQKEKIKGDPFLTDLGKEQAEKTGLFLKDKNIKTIYSSNYNRTKETSQIINQFLQVEIVFDEKLRERANWGDVENQQFDEFLKEWYEDSKNRWTSKHERSTSFQSGENLKNLMINLSKKYNNSNVVIVTHGGVISDFSRNIFPAKFIQQLIKDDPYLLDSYIKECSITKITLDGNKFDLVYFADQKHLL
;
A
#
# COMPACT_ATOMS: atom_id res chain seq x y z
N MET A 1 -13.75 10.17 14.00
CA MET A 1 -12.72 9.13 13.76
C MET A 1 -12.90 8.56 12.37
N ASN A 2 -11.83 8.46 11.56
CA ASN A 2 -11.84 7.87 10.23
C ASN A 2 -11.23 6.48 10.24
N THR A 3 -11.69 5.61 9.32
CA THR A 3 -11.11 4.29 9.12
C THR A 3 -10.49 4.20 7.74
N PHE A 4 -9.24 3.73 7.65
CA PHE A 4 -8.53 3.52 6.40
C PHE A 4 -8.23 2.03 6.21
N TYR A 5 -8.58 1.50 5.05
CA TYR A 5 -8.23 0.17 4.59
C TYR A 5 -7.08 0.32 3.59
N LEU A 6 -5.85 0.24 4.09
CA LEU A 6 -4.65 0.27 3.25
C LEU A 6 -4.44 -1.12 2.66
N MET A 7 -4.33 -1.23 1.37
CA MET A 7 -4.15 -2.54 0.73
C MET A 7 -3.09 -2.51 -0.36
N ARG A 8 -2.33 -3.58 -0.42
CA ARG A 8 -1.44 -3.86 -1.54
C ARG A 8 -2.28 -4.32 -2.73
N HIS A 9 -1.92 -3.92 -3.95
CA HIS A 9 -2.53 -4.42 -5.19
C HIS A 9 -2.54 -5.95 -5.26
N GLY A 10 -3.39 -6.53 -6.12
CA GLY A 10 -3.43 -7.96 -6.41
C GLY A 10 -2.15 -8.48 -7.06
N GLN A 11 -2.00 -9.78 -7.16
CA GLN A 11 -0.84 -10.39 -7.80
C GLN A 11 -0.68 -9.87 -9.23
N LYS A 12 0.50 -9.34 -9.56
CA LYS A 12 0.85 -8.81 -10.87
C LYS A 12 1.69 -9.81 -11.67
N GLU A 13 1.71 -9.64 -12.99
CA GLU A 13 2.64 -10.36 -13.87
C GLU A 13 4.10 -10.12 -13.45
N LYS A 14 4.95 -11.16 -13.55
CA LYS A 14 6.36 -11.11 -13.18
C LYS A 14 7.22 -10.61 -14.33
N ILE A 15 6.90 -9.42 -14.83
CA ILE A 15 7.65 -8.76 -15.91
C ILE A 15 8.13 -7.39 -15.45
N LYS A 16 9.14 -6.85 -16.15
CA LYS A 16 9.73 -5.54 -15.92
C LYS A 16 8.72 -4.43 -16.24
N GLY A 17 8.78 -3.32 -15.53
CA GLY A 17 7.96 -2.13 -15.78
C GLY A 17 6.68 -2.10 -14.95
N ASP A 18 5.57 -1.69 -15.55
CA ASP A 18 4.25 -1.53 -14.90
C ASP A 18 3.23 -2.56 -15.41
N PRO A 19 3.35 -3.84 -15.00
CA PRO A 19 2.47 -4.90 -15.45
C PRO A 19 1.06 -4.82 -14.88
N PHE A 20 0.15 -5.48 -15.58
CA PHE A 20 -1.21 -5.76 -15.14
C PHE A 20 -1.27 -6.90 -14.12
N LEU A 21 -2.46 -7.17 -13.60
CA LEU A 21 -2.71 -8.29 -12.71
C LEU A 21 -2.69 -9.62 -13.47
N THR A 22 -2.29 -10.68 -12.77
CA THR A 22 -2.57 -12.06 -13.19
C THR A 22 -4.05 -12.39 -12.96
N ASP A 23 -4.53 -13.51 -13.50
CA ASP A 23 -5.90 -13.95 -13.21
C ASP A 23 -6.12 -14.21 -11.72
N LEU A 24 -5.12 -14.77 -11.02
CA LEU A 24 -5.16 -14.87 -9.55
C LEU A 24 -5.25 -13.48 -8.89
N GLY A 25 -4.53 -12.47 -9.39
CA GLY A 25 -4.60 -11.12 -8.88
C GLY A 25 -5.98 -10.49 -9.04
N LYS A 26 -6.68 -10.78 -10.14
CA LYS A 26 -8.06 -10.35 -10.38
C LYS A 26 -9.01 -11.03 -9.39
N GLU A 27 -8.90 -12.34 -9.22
CA GLU A 27 -9.69 -13.08 -8.23
C GLU A 27 -9.49 -12.54 -6.80
N GLN A 28 -8.23 -12.24 -6.42
CA GLN A 28 -7.93 -11.62 -5.13
C GLN A 28 -8.63 -10.27 -4.97
N ALA A 29 -8.65 -9.43 -6.02
CA ALA A 29 -9.32 -8.14 -6.01
C ALA A 29 -10.85 -8.28 -5.91
N GLU A 30 -11.45 -9.27 -6.57
CA GLU A 30 -12.88 -9.58 -6.47
C GLU A 30 -13.28 -9.98 -5.06
N LYS A 31 -12.56 -10.94 -4.45
CA LYS A 31 -12.79 -11.36 -3.04
C LYS A 31 -12.66 -10.17 -2.08
N THR A 32 -11.69 -9.29 -2.34
CA THR A 32 -11.50 -8.08 -1.54
C THR A 32 -12.66 -7.10 -1.72
N GLY A 33 -13.18 -6.93 -2.93
CA GLY A 33 -14.35 -6.10 -3.20
C GLY A 33 -15.58 -6.61 -2.45
N LEU A 34 -15.83 -7.92 -2.48
CA LEU A 34 -16.91 -8.57 -1.73
C LEU A 34 -16.77 -8.35 -0.22
N PHE A 35 -15.57 -8.48 0.33
CA PHE A 35 -15.29 -8.22 1.76
C PHE A 35 -15.55 -6.77 2.15
N LEU A 36 -15.25 -5.82 1.26
CA LEU A 36 -15.39 -4.38 1.53
C LEU A 36 -16.81 -3.86 1.29
N LYS A 37 -17.67 -4.59 0.59
CA LYS A 37 -19.00 -4.16 0.16
C LYS A 37 -19.85 -3.58 1.29
N ASP A 38 -19.84 -4.22 2.45
CA ASP A 38 -20.66 -3.84 3.60
C ASP A 38 -19.91 -2.93 4.61
N LYS A 39 -18.78 -2.35 4.21
CA LYS A 39 -17.95 -1.49 5.08
C LYS A 39 -18.26 0.00 4.92
N ASN A 40 -19.33 0.40 4.21
CA ASN A 40 -19.71 1.79 3.99
C ASN A 40 -18.53 2.65 3.50
N ILE A 41 -17.83 2.16 2.47
CA ILE A 41 -16.68 2.86 1.89
C ILE A 41 -17.17 4.13 1.18
N LYS A 42 -16.52 5.27 1.49
CA LYS A 42 -16.85 6.57 0.91
C LYS A 42 -16.17 6.82 -0.42
N THR A 43 -14.95 6.35 -0.58
CA THR A 43 -14.13 6.59 -1.78
C THR A 43 -12.94 5.62 -1.80
N ILE A 44 -12.38 5.41 -2.98
CA ILE A 44 -11.12 4.70 -3.18
C ILE A 44 -10.06 5.70 -3.64
N TYR A 45 -8.92 5.75 -2.97
CA TYR A 45 -7.71 6.40 -3.48
C TYR A 45 -6.76 5.30 -3.96
N SER A 46 -6.15 5.49 -5.13
CA SER A 46 -5.29 4.47 -5.73
C SER A 46 -4.04 5.08 -6.34
N SER A 47 -2.92 4.39 -6.19
CA SER A 47 -1.77 4.62 -7.05
C SER A 47 -2.19 4.48 -8.52
N ASN A 48 -1.51 5.19 -9.41
CA ASN A 48 -1.84 5.19 -10.83
C ASN A 48 -1.00 4.20 -11.66
N TYR A 49 -0.34 3.21 -11.05
CA TYR A 49 0.23 2.06 -11.75
C TYR A 49 -0.87 1.09 -12.23
N ASN A 50 -0.65 0.39 -13.35
CA ASN A 50 -1.63 -0.50 -13.95
C ASN A 50 -2.19 -1.53 -12.95
N ARG A 51 -1.31 -2.21 -12.20
CA ARG A 51 -1.71 -3.19 -11.18
C ARG A 51 -2.61 -2.63 -10.08
N THR A 52 -2.40 -1.37 -9.66
CA THR A 52 -3.24 -0.71 -8.65
C THR A 52 -4.53 -0.17 -9.26
N LYS A 53 -4.49 0.37 -10.48
CA LYS A 53 -5.68 0.77 -11.23
C LYS A 53 -6.62 -0.40 -11.42
N GLU A 54 -6.11 -1.52 -11.95
CA GLU A 54 -6.91 -2.72 -12.20
C GLU A 54 -7.49 -3.28 -10.89
N THR A 55 -6.68 -3.37 -9.82
CA THR A 55 -7.16 -3.76 -8.50
C THR A 55 -8.31 -2.86 -8.01
N SER A 56 -8.14 -1.54 -8.07
CA SER A 56 -9.15 -0.60 -7.59
C SER A 56 -10.43 -0.61 -8.45
N GLN A 57 -10.30 -0.80 -9.75
CA GLN A 57 -11.45 -0.90 -10.66
C GLN A 57 -12.28 -2.16 -10.41
N ILE A 58 -11.62 -3.32 -10.18
CA ILE A 58 -12.31 -4.57 -9.85
C ILE A 58 -13.02 -4.44 -8.50
N ILE A 59 -12.36 -3.95 -7.48
CA ILE A 59 -12.98 -3.69 -6.16
C ILE A 59 -14.19 -2.78 -6.30
N ASN A 60 -14.10 -1.74 -7.14
CA ASN A 60 -15.16 -0.75 -7.30
C ASN A 60 -16.40 -1.27 -8.02
N GLN A 61 -16.35 -2.42 -8.68
CA GLN A 61 -17.56 -3.09 -9.18
C GLN A 61 -18.54 -3.45 -8.06
N PHE A 62 -18.01 -3.66 -6.83
CA PHE A 62 -18.79 -3.99 -5.63
C PHE A 62 -19.14 -2.76 -4.78
N LEU A 63 -18.31 -1.71 -4.82
CA LEU A 63 -18.45 -0.53 -3.95
C LEU A 63 -19.19 0.62 -4.64
N GLN A 64 -19.02 0.79 -5.94
CA GLN A 64 -19.66 1.84 -6.76
C GLN A 64 -19.43 3.27 -6.22
N VAL A 65 -18.20 3.57 -5.82
CA VAL A 65 -17.79 4.87 -5.28
C VAL A 65 -16.79 5.57 -6.21
N GLU A 66 -16.47 6.83 -5.94
CA GLU A 66 -15.43 7.55 -6.67
C GLU A 66 -14.06 6.90 -6.48
N ILE A 67 -13.29 6.73 -7.57
CA ILE A 67 -11.87 6.36 -7.53
C ILE A 67 -11.05 7.61 -7.87
N VAL A 68 -10.12 7.97 -6.99
CA VAL A 68 -9.16 9.05 -7.21
C VAL A 68 -7.76 8.45 -7.38
N PHE A 69 -7.11 8.72 -8.50
CA PHE A 69 -5.74 8.28 -8.75
C PHE A 69 -4.74 9.34 -8.31
N ASP A 70 -3.75 8.93 -7.52
CA ASP A 70 -2.69 9.81 -7.00
C ASP A 70 -1.32 9.16 -7.21
N GLU A 71 -0.44 9.85 -7.95
CA GLU A 71 0.92 9.38 -8.21
C GLU A 71 1.80 9.30 -6.94
N LYS A 72 1.47 10.07 -5.91
CA LYS A 72 2.17 10.03 -4.62
C LYS A 72 1.99 8.71 -3.87
N LEU A 73 1.04 7.88 -4.31
CA LEU A 73 0.82 6.52 -3.82
C LEU A 73 1.62 5.47 -4.60
N ARG A 74 2.44 5.85 -5.60
CA ARG A 74 3.31 4.91 -6.32
C ARG A 74 4.31 4.27 -5.37
N GLU A 75 4.72 3.06 -5.71
CA GLU A 75 5.88 2.43 -5.08
C GLU A 75 7.12 3.32 -5.28
N ARG A 76 7.92 3.49 -4.23
CA ARG A 76 9.08 4.39 -4.27
C ARG A 76 10.11 3.99 -5.32
N ALA A 77 10.16 2.72 -5.67
CA ALA A 77 10.97 2.18 -6.75
C ALA A 77 10.25 1.04 -7.45
N ASN A 78 10.42 0.92 -8.74
CA ASN A 78 9.85 -0.16 -9.54
C ASN A 78 10.95 -0.78 -10.41
N TRP A 79 10.99 -2.11 -10.49
CA TRP A 79 11.94 -2.77 -11.38
C TRP A 79 11.61 -2.39 -12.82
N GLY A 80 12.50 -1.63 -13.43
CA GLY A 80 12.32 -1.02 -14.76
C GLY A 80 12.46 0.49 -14.78
N ASP A 81 12.53 1.13 -13.61
CA ASP A 81 12.80 2.58 -13.52
C ASP A 81 14.24 2.90 -13.94
N VAL A 82 15.16 1.94 -13.76
CA VAL A 82 16.56 2.06 -14.18
C VAL A 82 16.81 1.15 -15.38
N GLU A 83 17.35 1.76 -16.45
CA GLU A 83 17.66 1.04 -17.67
C GLU A 83 18.71 -0.06 -17.41
N ASN A 84 18.54 -1.21 -18.04
CA ASN A 84 19.44 -2.39 -17.96
C ASN A 84 19.66 -2.96 -16.54
N GLN A 85 18.98 -2.46 -15.49
CA GLN A 85 19.09 -3.01 -14.14
C GLN A 85 18.58 -4.45 -14.09
N GLN A 86 19.40 -5.36 -13.54
CA GLN A 86 19.00 -6.74 -13.27
C GLN A 86 18.11 -6.81 -12.02
N PHE A 87 17.30 -7.86 -11.92
CA PHE A 87 16.36 -8.00 -10.81
C PHE A 87 17.05 -8.10 -9.44
N ASP A 88 18.16 -8.85 -9.34
CA ASP A 88 18.93 -9.00 -8.11
C ASP A 88 19.57 -7.67 -7.66
N GLU A 89 20.02 -6.86 -8.60
CA GLU A 89 20.52 -5.50 -8.32
C GLU A 89 19.41 -4.62 -7.78
N PHE A 90 18.22 -4.68 -8.40
CA PHE A 90 17.04 -3.97 -7.92
C PHE A 90 16.69 -4.37 -6.48
N LEU A 91 16.66 -5.67 -6.15
CA LEU A 91 16.36 -6.15 -4.80
C LEU A 91 17.40 -5.70 -3.78
N LYS A 92 18.68 -5.71 -4.13
CA LYS A 92 19.74 -5.20 -3.26
C LYS A 92 19.58 -3.71 -2.97
N GLU A 93 19.32 -2.91 -3.99
CA GLU A 93 19.07 -1.48 -3.84
C GLU A 93 17.81 -1.20 -3.03
N TRP A 94 16.74 -1.96 -3.27
CA TRP A 94 15.51 -1.90 -2.49
C TRP A 94 15.77 -2.09 -0.98
N TYR A 95 16.57 -3.12 -0.64
CA TYR A 95 16.92 -3.39 0.76
C TYR A 95 17.75 -2.26 1.37
N GLU A 96 18.76 -1.76 0.66
CA GLU A 96 19.59 -0.65 1.15
C GLU A 96 18.77 0.64 1.33
N ASP A 97 17.89 0.98 0.39
CA ASP A 97 16.98 2.12 0.52
C ASP A 97 15.95 1.93 1.67
N SER A 98 15.57 0.69 1.96
CA SER A 98 14.72 0.36 3.12
C SER A 98 15.46 0.56 4.44
N LYS A 99 16.77 0.33 4.46
CA LYS A 99 17.65 0.52 5.61
C LYS A 99 18.02 2.00 5.79
N ASN A 100 18.41 2.66 4.71
CA ASN A 100 18.81 4.09 4.69
C ASN A 100 17.60 4.96 4.31
N ARG A 101 16.64 5.09 5.22
CA ARG A 101 15.33 5.70 4.96
C ARG A 101 15.33 7.13 4.45
N TRP A 102 16.43 7.85 4.64
CA TRP A 102 16.58 9.28 4.34
C TRP A 102 17.25 9.55 3.00
N THR A 103 17.79 8.53 2.35
CA THR A 103 18.48 8.64 1.06
C THR A 103 17.90 7.66 0.06
N SER A 104 18.04 7.97 -1.22
CA SER A 104 17.74 7.06 -2.33
C SER A 104 18.89 7.16 -3.33
N LYS A 105 19.27 6.05 -3.93
CA LYS A 105 20.36 5.96 -4.89
C LYS A 105 20.04 6.67 -6.22
N HIS A 106 18.76 6.77 -6.55
CA HIS A 106 18.27 7.42 -7.77
C HIS A 106 17.35 8.60 -7.42
N GLU A 107 17.02 9.44 -8.39
CA GLU A 107 16.09 10.58 -8.24
C GLU A 107 14.63 10.07 -8.05
N ARG A 108 14.37 9.47 -6.89
CA ARG A 108 13.05 8.93 -6.51
C ARG A 108 12.78 9.17 -5.03
N SER A 109 11.54 8.98 -4.61
CA SER A 109 11.16 9.13 -3.20
C SER A 109 11.98 8.22 -2.29
N THR A 110 12.47 8.77 -1.19
CA THR A 110 13.09 7.97 -0.13
C THR A 110 12.02 7.16 0.62
N SER A 111 12.42 6.13 1.36
CA SER A 111 11.51 5.36 2.20
C SER A 111 10.78 6.25 3.22
N PHE A 112 11.48 7.20 3.84
CA PHE A 112 10.85 8.16 4.75
C PHE A 112 9.79 9.01 4.04
N GLN A 113 10.12 9.56 2.87
CA GLN A 113 9.21 10.42 2.10
C GLN A 113 7.98 9.66 1.59
N SER A 114 8.15 8.43 1.15
CA SER A 114 7.06 7.55 0.74
C SER A 114 6.03 7.37 1.86
N GLY A 115 6.50 7.05 3.07
CA GLY A 115 5.63 6.93 4.24
C GLY A 115 4.95 8.24 4.64
N GLU A 116 5.64 9.39 4.55
CA GLU A 116 5.07 10.71 4.83
C GLU A 116 4.00 11.12 3.80
N ASN A 117 4.18 10.75 2.53
CA ASN A 117 3.17 11.00 1.50
C ASN A 117 1.84 10.32 1.84
N LEU A 118 1.87 9.03 2.22
CA LEU A 118 0.67 8.31 2.63
C LEU A 118 0.05 8.86 3.91
N LYS A 119 0.87 9.17 4.92
CA LYS A 119 0.42 9.83 6.16
C LYS A 119 -0.31 11.14 5.90
N ASN A 120 0.31 12.02 5.11
CA ASN A 120 -0.25 13.33 4.79
C ASN A 120 -1.56 13.21 3.98
N LEU A 121 -1.63 12.25 3.06
CA LEU A 121 -2.87 11.94 2.37
C LEU A 121 -3.97 11.54 3.36
N MET A 122 -3.71 10.61 4.28
CA MET A 122 -4.69 10.15 5.27
C MET A 122 -5.17 11.30 6.17
N ILE A 123 -4.28 12.19 6.61
CA ILE A 123 -4.65 13.39 7.39
C ILE A 123 -5.54 14.32 6.56
N ASN A 124 -5.23 14.57 5.29
CA ASN A 124 -6.03 15.40 4.42
C ASN A 124 -7.41 14.78 4.15
N LEU A 125 -7.47 13.47 3.93
CA LEU A 125 -8.71 12.73 3.73
C LEU A 125 -9.59 12.73 4.98
N SER A 126 -8.99 12.67 6.17
CA SER A 126 -9.76 12.73 7.43
C SER A 126 -10.45 14.08 7.64
N LYS A 127 -9.86 15.16 7.11
CA LYS A 127 -10.47 16.49 7.12
C LYS A 127 -11.56 16.63 6.04
N LYS A 128 -11.32 16.03 4.85
CA LYS A 128 -12.26 16.09 3.72
C LYS A 128 -13.50 15.22 3.95
N TYR A 129 -13.32 14.03 4.51
CA TYR A 129 -14.35 13.00 4.72
C TYR A 129 -14.45 12.65 6.21
N ASN A 130 -15.05 13.53 6.99
CA ASN A 130 -15.21 13.30 8.43
C ASN A 130 -16.03 12.02 8.73
N ASN A 131 -15.59 11.22 9.72
CA ASN A 131 -16.23 9.97 10.17
C ASN A 131 -16.53 8.98 9.02
N SER A 132 -15.57 8.77 8.14
CA SER A 132 -15.74 7.94 6.94
C SER A 132 -14.74 6.80 6.86
N ASN A 133 -15.11 5.77 6.09
CA ASN A 133 -14.24 4.67 5.73
C ASN A 133 -13.69 4.90 4.33
N VAL A 134 -12.38 4.82 4.16
CA VAL A 134 -11.67 5.06 2.90
C VAL A 134 -10.80 3.84 2.57
N VAL A 135 -10.81 3.41 1.31
CA VAL A 135 -9.88 2.42 0.79
C VAL A 135 -8.71 3.13 0.12
N ILE A 136 -7.49 2.67 0.40
CA ILE A 136 -6.28 3.14 -0.28
C ILE A 136 -5.57 1.95 -0.91
N VAL A 137 -5.57 1.87 -2.24
CA VAL A 137 -4.90 0.82 -3.01
C VAL A 137 -3.51 1.31 -3.40
N THR A 138 -2.49 0.65 -2.87
CA THR A 138 -1.10 1.04 -3.06
C THR A 138 -0.17 -0.19 -3.10
N HIS A 139 1.03 -0.09 -2.58
CA HIS A 139 2.10 -1.08 -2.69
C HIS A 139 2.63 -1.51 -1.32
N GLY A 140 3.32 -2.65 -1.28
CA GLY A 140 3.88 -3.20 -0.04
C GLY A 140 4.88 -2.25 0.62
N GLY A 141 5.79 -1.67 -0.17
CA GLY A 141 6.78 -0.73 0.33
C GLY A 141 6.16 0.54 0.92
N VAL A 142 5.16 1.13 0.26
CA VAL A 142 4.48 2.34 0.74
C VAL A 142 3.80 2.10 2.10
N ILE A 143 3.10 0.97 2.26
CA ILE A 143 2.45 0.60 3.53
C ILE A 143 3.50 0.31 4.62
N SER A 144 4.60 -0.37 4.27
CA SER A 144 5.74 -0.62 5.14
C SER A 144 6.38 0.69 5.62
N ASP A 145 6.69 1.59 4.68
CA ASP A 145 7.31 2.88 4.94
C ASP A 145 6.44 3.76 5.83
N PHE A 146 5.13 3.83 5.58
CA PHE A 146 4.17 4.49 6.43
C PHE A 146 4.15 3.90 7.85
N SER A 147 4.07 2.56 7.95
CA SER A 147 4.01 1.89 9.25
C SER A 147 5.25 2.18 10.09
N ARG A 148 6.42 2.20 9.46
CA ARG A 148 7.71 2.53 10.11
C ARG A 148 7.86 4.02 10.46
N ASN A 149 7.10 4.92 9.82
CA ASN A 149 7.06 6.34 10.20
C ASN A 149 6.17 6.58 11.43
N ILE A 150 5.08 5.81 11.56
CA ILE A 150 4.02 6.08 12.53
C ILE A 150 4.22 5.28 13.81
N PHE A 151 4.62 4.02 13.69
CA PHE A 151 4.70 3.13 14.86
C PHE A 151 6.14 2.97 15.37
N PRO A 152 6.34 2.87 16.69
CA PRO A 152 7.66 2.66 17.28
C PRO A 152 8.35 1.40 16.75
N ALA A 153 9.67 1.43 16.60
CA ALA A 153 10.45 0.29 16.09
C ALA A 153 10.19 -1.02 16.85
N LYS A 154 10.04 -0.94 18.19
CA LYS A 154 9.69 -2.10 19.03
C LYS A 154 8.34 -2.71 18.66
N PHE A 155 7.36 -1.87 18.27
CA PHE A 155 6.05 -2.34 17.83
C PHE A 155 6.15 -3.02 16.45
N ILE A 156 6.90 -2.42 15.52
CA ILE A 156 7.16 -3.03 14.20
C ILE A 156 7.81 -4.41 14.36
N GLN A 157 8.79 -4.54 15.29
CA GLN A 157 9.47 -5.81 15.54
C GLN A 157 8.53 -6.90 16.10
N GLN A 158 7.41 -6.52 16.71
CA GLN A 158 6.37 -7.49 17.16
C GLN A 158 5.49 -7.99 16.01
N LEU A 159 5.36 -7.20 14.93
CA LEU A 159 4.56 -7.59 13.75
C LEU A 159 5.26 -8.62 12.86
N ILE A 160 6.59 -8.67 12.93
CA ILE A 160 7.43 -9.53 12.09
C ILE A 160 8.49 -10.23 12.94
N LYS A 161 8.85 -11.44 12.54
CA LYS A 161 9.89 -12.23 13.23
C LYS A 161 11.29 -11.98 12.68
N ASP A 162 11.36 -11.43 11.47
CA ASP A 162 12.59 -11.25 10.70
C ASP A 162 13.10 -9.80 10.79
N ASP A 163 13.99 -9.46 9.88
CA ASP A 163 14.58 -8.13 9.76
C ASP A 163 13.48 -7.05 9.51
N PRO A 164 13.38 -6.02 10.37
CA PRO A 164 12.37 -4.96 10.24
C PRO A 164 12.46 -4.17 8.92
N TYR A 165 13.57 -4.26 8.20
CA TYR A 165 13.73 -3.67 6.87
C TYR A 165 13.00 -4.46 5.77
N LEU A 166 12.56 -5.69 6.06
CA LEU A 166 11.77 -6.56 5.18
C LEU A 166 10.27 -6.55 5.53
N LEU A 167 9.77 -5.54 6.23
CA LEU A 167 8.37 -5.43 6.62
C LEU A 167 7.41 -5.54 5.42
N ASP A 168 7.81 -5.01 4.25
CA ASP A 168 7.05 -5.10 3.01
C ASP A 168 6.83 -6.54 2.52
N SER A 169 7.74 -7.47 2.85
CA SER A 169 7.60 -8.89 2.51
C SER A 169 6.43 -9.58 3.23
N TYR A 170 5.97 -9.02 4.35
CA TYR A 170 4.80 -9.48 5.11
C TYR A 170 3.49 -8.92 4.57
N ILE A 171 3.53 -7.85 3.79
CA ILE A 171 2.36 -7.22 3.17
C ILE A 171 2.11 -7.91 1.82
N LYS A 172 1.36 -9.02 1.87
CA LYS A 172 1.05 -9.82 0.68
C LYS A 172 0.01 -9.16 -0.22
N GLU A 173 -0.12 -9.67 -1.45
CA GLU A 173 -1.07 -9.19 -2.45
C GLU A 173 -2.51 -9.20 -1.90
N CYS A 174 -3.24 -8.11 -2.13
CA CYS A 174 -4.59 -7.85 -1.60
C CYS A 174 -4.71 -7.98 -0.07
N SER A 175 -3.60 -8.05 0.69
CA SER A 175 -3.68 -7.94 2.15
C SER A 175 -4.16 -6.54 2.56
N ILE A 176 -4.90 -6.48 3.66
CA ILE A 176 -5.45 -5.24 4.21
C ILE A 176 -4.79 -4.91 5.55
N THR A 177 -4.27 -3.69 5.66
CA THR A 177 -3.87 -3.08 6.92
C THR A 177 -4.92 -2.06 7.30
N LYS A 178 -5.63 -2.27 8.42
CA LYS A 178 -6.69 -1.37 8.88
C LYS A 178 -6.16 -0.43 9.94
N ILE A 179 -6.30 0.86 9.67
CA ILE A 179 -5.87 1.97 10.52
C ILE A 179 -7.10 2.81 10.89
N THR A 180 -7.17 3.25 12.12
CA THR A 180 -8.06 4.35 12.51
C THR A 180 -7.27 5.62 12.76
N LEU A 181 -7.86 6.77 12.43
CA LEU A 181 -7.29 8.09 12.64
C LEU A 181 -8.29 8.98 13.38
N ASP A 182 -7.89 9.42 14.57
CA ASP A 182 -8.64 10.38 15.36
C ASP A 182 -7.77 11.60 15.68
N GLY A 183 -8.14 12.76 15.14
CA GLY A 183 -7.24 13.91 15.10
C GLY A 183 -5.95 13.59 14.35
N ASN A 184 -4.83 13.53 15.08
CA ASN A 184 -3.53 13.15 14.54
C ASN A 184 -3.03 11.78 15.06
N LYS A 185 -3.87 11.05 15.81
CA LYS A 185 -3.50 9.76 16.39
C LYS A 185 -3.89 8.64 15.45
N PHE A 186 -2.90 7.87 15.01
CA PHE A 186 -3.05 6.66 14.23
C PHE A 186 -3.04 5.45 15.16
N ASP A 187 -4.06 4.60 15.06
CA ASP A 187 -4.12 3.33 15.77
C ASP A 187 -4.24 2.18 14.76
N LEU A 188 -3.39 1.15 14.91
CA LEU A 188 -3.41 -0.07 14.09
C LEU A 188 -4.48 -1.02 14.64
N VAL A 189 -5.46 -1.38 13.80
CA VAL A 189 -6.50 -2.35 14.16
C VAL A 189 -6.04 -3.77 13.80
N TYR A 190 -5.53 -3.97 12.59
CA TYR A 190 -4.86 -5.19 12.15
C TYR A 190 -3.88 -4.89 11.01
N PHE A 191 -2.85 -5.74 10.87
CA PHE A 191 -1.77 -5.57 9.90
C PHE A 191 -1.77 -6.70 8.87
N ALA A 192 -1.74 -6.33 7.59
CA ALA A 192 -1.56 -7.21 6.44
C ALA A 192 -2.42 -8.50 6.46
N ASP A 193 -3.67 -8.38 6.91
CA ASP A 193 -4.61 -9.51 7.01
C ASP A 193 -5.10 -9.95 5.63
N GLN A 194 -5.14 -11.27 5.38
CA GLN A 194 -5.61 -11.90 4.14
C GLN A 194 -6.77 -12.88 4.37
N LYS A 195 -7.37 -12.92 5.56
CA LYS A 195 -8.43 -13.90 5.88
C LYS A 195 -9.61 -13.84 4.93
N HIS A 196 -9.88 -12.70 4.34
CA HIS A 196 -10.94 -12.50 3.36
C HIS A 196 -10.66 -13.16 1.99
N LEU A 197 -9.45 -13.66 1.77
CA LEU A 197 -9.06 -14.37 0.53
C LEU A 197 -9.25 -15.91 0.63
N LEU A 198 -9.47 -16.44 1.85
CA LEU A 198 -9.63 -17.86 2.14
C LEU A 198 -10.98 -18.44 1.70
#